data_9436fc5ed8cad778c5f35858c1477aa3
#
_entry.id   9436fc5ed8cad778c5f35858c1477aa3
#
_cell.length_a   1.000
_cell.length_b   1.000
_cell.length_c   1.000
_cell.angle_alpha   90.00
_cell.angle_beta   90.00
_cell.angle_gamma   90.00
#
_symmetry.space_group_name_H-M   'P 1'
#
loop_
_entity.id
_entity.type
_entity.pdbx_description
1 polymer ?
#
loop_
_entity_poly.entity_id
_entity_poly.type
_entity_poly.pdbx_seq_one_letter_code
_entity_poly.pdbx_strand_id
1 'polypeptide(L)'
;AAEGGTIAQMYFEALAEHYHFSLDEPVNKLSKEALDAVLYGTKGKKIKMHRRSEYGSGTYTTDFEGVIPNLERRYQETSSEWSRAEIEQVMSAKPCPDCGGARLRPESLSVTVGGINIDQFSHKSITDALEFVNALRLTTREQMIAKQILKEIRSRLQFLSSVGLDYLMLSRPAGTLSGGESQRIRLATQIGSSLMGVLYILDEPSIGLHQRDNDRLLETLKHLRDLGNTLIVVEHDEDTMYAADYIVDVGPGAGIHGGEIVCAGTVDEIKACKRSLTRSEERRVGKECRSRWSP
;
A
#
# COMPACT_ATOMS: atom_id res chain seq x y z
N ALA A 1 24.54 3.21 16.65
CA ALA A 1 25.59 4.19 16.75
C ALA A 1 25.06 5.40 17.50
N ALA A 2 25.44 5.56 18.75
CA ALA A 2 25.05 6.70 19.56
C ALA A 2 26.11 7.80 19.35
N GLU A 3 25.99 8.51 18.26
CA GLU A 3 26.53 9.87 18.18
C GLU A 3 25.47 10.79 18.78
N GLY A 4 25.72 11.21 20.00
CA GLY A 4 25.00 12.32 20.56
C GLY A 4 24.09 11.99 21.72
N GLY A 5 24.51 12.33 22.79
CA GLY A 5 23.75 12.53 23.97
C GLY A 5 24.46 11.89 25.16
N THR A 6 25.23 12.66 25.82
CA THR A 6 25.92 12.34 27.06
C THR A 6 25.08 11.52 28.05
N ILE A 7 23.74 11.65 28.03
CA ILE A 7 22.82 10.92 28.93
C ILE A 7 22.68 9.45 28.53
N ALA A 8 22.45 9.14 27.26
CA ALA A 8 22.30 7.76 26.80
C ALA A 8 23.62 6.97 27.02
N GLN A 9 24.74 7.58 26.70
CA GLN A 9 26.05 7.00 26.95
C GLN A 9 26.29 6.70 28.44
N MET A 10 25.93 7.62 29.33
CA MET A 10 26.03 7.42 30.79
C MET A 10 25.18 6.24 31.29
N TYR A 11 24.00 6.01 30.70
CA TYR A 11 23.18 4.85 31.03
C TYR A 11 23.86 3.55 30.61
N PHE A 12 24.40 3.50 29.38
CA PHE A 12 25.10 2.30 28.89
C PHE A 12 26.40 2.02 29.63
N GLU A 13 27.17 3.04 30.01
CA GLU A 13 28.34 2.91 30.86
C GLU A 13 27.96 2.34 32.25
N ALA A 14 26.92 2.83 32.87
CA ALA A 14 26.41 2.34 34.15
C ALA A 14 25.92 0.89 34.08
N LEU A 15 25.26 0.50 32.98
CA LEU A 15 24.86 -0.89 32.72
C LEU A 15 26.07 -1.79 32.53
N ALA A 16 27.06 -1.34 31.76
CA ALA A 16 28.30 -2.08 31.51
C ALA A 16 29.08 -2.35 32.81
N GLU A 17 29.15 -1.35 33.70
CA GLU A 17 29.75 -1.50 35.01
C GLU A 17 28.98 -2.48 35.92
N HIS A 18 27.64 -2.34 35.96
CA HIS A 18 26.76 -3.14 36.83
C HIS A 18 26.69 -4.61 36.43
N TYR A 19 26.65 -4.88 35.11
CA TYR A 19 26.50 -6.23 34.55
C TYR A 19 27.80 -6.81 34.00
N HIS A 20 28.95 -6.12 34.20
CA HIS A 20 30.31 -6.57 33.86
C HIS A 20 30.51 -6.94 32.39
N PHE A 21 30.11 -6.06 31.47
CA PHE A 21 30.38 -6.20 30.03
C PHE A 21 31.07 -4.95 29.46
N SER A 22 31.71 -5.09 28.30
CA SER A 22 32.30 -3.94 27.58
C SER A 22 31.33 -3.39 26.56
N LEU A 23 31.29 -2.05 26.37
CA LEU A 23 30.48 -1.41 25.32
C LEU A 23 31.00 -1.75 23.92
N ASP A 24 32.26 -2.18 23.78
CA ASP A 24 32.83 -2.64 22.51
C ASP A 24 32.58 -4.13 22.25
N GLU A 25 31.93 -4.84 23.18
CA GLU A 25 31.62 -6.24 23.01
C GLU A 25 30.39 -6.43 22.12
N PRO A 26 30.43 -7.36 21.14
CA PRO A 26 29.26 -7.66 20.31
C PRO A 26 28.08 -8.12 21.15
N VAL A 27 26.88 -7.60 20.84
CA VAL A 27 25.63 -7.84 21.59
C VAL A 27 25.31 -9.33 21.76
N ASN A 28 25.68 -10.17 20.80
CA ASN A 28 25.48 -11.63 20.85
C ASN A 28 26.39 -12.36 21.86
N LYS A 29 27.39 -11.68 22.44
CA LYS A 29 28.26 -12.20 23.47
C LYS A 29 27.86 -11.78 24.88
N LEU A 30 26.94 -10.84 25.02
CA LEU A 30 26.45 -10.39 26.31
C LEU A 30 25.75 -11.53 27.04
N SER A 31 25.89 -11.52 28.39
CA SER A 31 25.10 -12.42 29.22
C SER A 31 23.59 -12.16 29.05
N LYS A 32 22.78 -13.20 29.24
CA LYS A 32 21.32 -13.07 29.13
C LYS A 32 20.79 -11.98 30.06
N GLU A 33 21.31 -11.84 31.27
CA GLU A 33 20.92 -10.81 32.23
C GLU A 33 21.27 -9.40 31.74
N ALA A 34 22.49 -9.22 31.20
CA ALA A 34 22.91 -7.94 30.65
C ALA A 34 22.05 -7.55 29.43
N LEU A 35 21.79 -8.50 28.52
CA LEU A 35 20.97 -8.29 27.35
C LEU A 35 19.54 -7.94 27.73
N ASP A 36 18.92 -8.67 28.68
CA ASP A 36 17.57 -8.39 29.17
C ASP A 36 17.51 -6.99 29.82
N ALA A 37 18.53 -6.60 30.59
CA ALA A 37 18.59 -5.28 31.21
C ALA A 37 18.71 -4.15 30.17
N VAL A 38 19.53 -4.34 29.13
CA VAL A 38 19.65 -3.38 28.03
C VAL A 38 18.34 -3.26 27.25
N LEU A 39 17.72 -4.37 26.88
CA LEU A 39 16.52 -4.36 26.04
C LEU A 39 15.26 -3.95 26.82
N TYR A 40 15.04 -4.53 27.99
CA TYR A 40 13.77 -4.42 28.74
C TYR A 40 13.90 -3.65 30.06
N GLY A 41 15.08 -3.11 30.34
CA GLY A 41 15.32 -2.31 31.53
C GLY A 41 15.66 -3.11 32.79
N THR A 42 16.04 -2.36 33.84
CA THR A 42 16.51 -2.93 35.11
C THR A 42 15.36 -3.37 36.04
N LYS A 43 14.12 -3.23 35.64
CA LYS A 43 12.90 -3.64 36.39
C LYS A 43 12.90 -3.12 37.83
N GLY A 44 13.28 -1.85 38.00
CA GLY A 44 13.36 -1.17 39.29
C GLY A 44 14.67 -1.41 40.07
N LYS A 45 15.59 -2.26 39.59
CA LYS A 45 16.95 -2.34 40.17
C LYS A 45 17.70 -1.06 39.85
N LYS A 46 18.22 -0.42 40.87
CA LYS A 46 18.95 0.84 40.72
C LYS A 46 20.43 0.57 40.34
N ILE A 47 20.84 1.26 39.28
CA ILE A 47 22.24 1.27 38.82
C ILE A 47 22.93 2.59 39.21
N LYS A 48 24.24 2.58 39.41
CA LYS A 48 25.00 3.79 39.72
C LYS A 48 25.38 4.49 38.44
N MET A 49 24.93 5.73 38.27
CA MET A 49 25.31 6.59 37.16
C MET A 49 26.33 7.63 37.60
N HIS A 50 27.39 7.78 36.81
CA HIS A 50 28.43 8.79 37.01
C HIS A 50 28.17 9.96 36.06
N ARG A 51 27.73 11.10 36.62
CA ARG A 51 27.61 12.32 35.87
C ARG A 51 28.96 13.03 35.78
N ARG A 52 29.45 13.20 34.55
CA ARG A 52 30.58 14.08 34.26
C ARG A 52 30.07 15.35 33.62
N SER A 53 30.30 16.49 34.23
CA SER A 53 29.93 17.81 33.74
C SER A 53 31.12 18.75 33.93
N GLU A 54 31.25 19.76 33.13
CA GLU A 54 32.25 20.82 33.26
C GLU A 54 32.24 21.50 34.66
N TYR A 55 31.08 21.42 35.36
CA TYR A 55 30.88 22.04 36.68
C TYR A 55 30.93 21.07 37.86
N GLY A 56 31.39 19.82 37.64
CA GLY A 56 31.55 18.84 38.69
C GLY A 56 31.20 17.42 38.36
N SER A 57 31.67 16.47 39.14
CA SER A 57 31.33 15.05 39.04
C SER A 57 30.42 14.66 40.19
N GLY A 58 29.33 13.93 39.92
CA GLY A 58 28.41 13.40 40.94
C GLY A 58 28.00 11.99 40.59
N THR A 59 27.70 11.20 41.63
CA THR A 59 27.13 9.87 41.45
C THR A 59 25.71 9.85 41.98
N TYR A 60 24.79 9.34 41.19
CA TYR A 60 23.40 9.11 41.61
C TYR A 60 22.95 7.72 41.18
N THR A 61 21.90 7.24 41.84
CA THR A 61 21.36 5.92 41.53
C THR A 61 19.99 6.11 40.84
N THR A 62 19.84 5.45 39.71
CA THR A 62 18.60 5.47 38.94
C THR A 62 18.32 4.08 38.39
N ASP A 63 17.12 3.86 37.95
CA ASP A 63 16.73 2.70 37.14
C ASP A 63 16.84 3.03 35.66
N PHE A 64 16.94 2.02 34.84
CA PHE A 64 16.96 2.13 33.39
C PHE A 64 15.69 1.52 32.82
N GLU A 65 14.97 2.31 32.03
CA GLU A 65 13.69 1.91 31.42
C GLU A 65 13.84 0.74 30.44
N GLY A 66 14.96 0.66 29.74
CA GLY A 66 15.18 -0.28 28.63
C GLY A 66 15.01 0.38 27.27
N VAL A 67 15.74 -0.15 26.28
CA VAL A 67 15.69 0.39 24.91
C VAL A 67 14.29 0.20 24.29
N ILE A 68 13.71 -1.00 24.44
CA ILE A 68 12.41 -1.33 23.84
C ILE A 68 11.27 -0.50 24.46
N PRO A 69 11.07 -0.50 25.80
CA PRO A 69 10.04 0.32 26.42
C PRO A 69 10.20 1.82 26.12
N ASN A 70 11.44 2.32 26.09
CA ASN A 70 11.71 3.72 25.73
C ASN A 70 11.25 4.05 24.30
N LEU A 71 11.58 3.17 23.33
CA LEU A 71 11.14 3.35 21.95
C LEU A 71 9.63 3.24 21.79
N GLU A 72 8.99 2.27 22.47
CA GLU A 72 7.53 2.11 22.46
C GLU A 72 6.83 3.35 23.03
N ARG A 73 7.29 3.86 24.18
CA ARG A 73 6.75 5.09 24.77
C ARG A 73 6.92 6.28 23.84
N ARG A 74 8.14 6.48 23.29
CA ARG A 74 8.42 7.56 22.34
C ARG A 74 7.56 7.46 21.08
N TYR A 75 7.33 6.27 20.57
CA TYR A 75 6.47 6.04 19.41
C TYR A 75 5.02 6.47 19.66
N GLN A 76 4.52 6.23 20.87
CA GLN A 76 3.15 6.62 21.26
C GLN A 76 3.03 8.12 21.54
N GLU A 77 4.03 8.72 22.21
CA GLU A 77 4.01 10.10 22.67
C GLU A 77 4.38 11.12 21.57
N THR A 78 5.18 10.70 20.56
CA THR A 78 5.66 11.65 19.54
C THR A 78 4.55 12.10 18.60
N SER A 79 4.47 13.41 18.38
CA SER A 79 3.65 14.03 17.34
C SER A 79 4.41 14.24 16.01
N SER A 80 5.74 14.01 16.00
CA SER A 80 6.59 14.18 14.83
C SER A 80 6.54 12.93 13.94
N GLU A 81 6.08 13.11 12.71
CA GLU A 81 6.07 12.03 11.71
C GLU A 81 7.48 11.51 11.39
N TRP A 82 8.48 12.40 11.37
CA TRP A 82 9.87 12.02 11.15
C TRP A 82 10.40 11.10 12.27
N SER A 83 10.18 11.47 13.54
CA SER A 83 10.60 10.65 14.69
C SER A 83 9.87 9.31 14.73
N ARG A 84 8.61 9.27 14.31
CA ARG A 84 7.84 8.03 14.20
C ARG A 84 8.42 7.12 13.13
N ALA A 85 8.67 7.65 11.93
CA ALA A 85 9.27 6.93 10.82
C ALA A 85 10.67 6.37 11.15
N GLU A 86 11.48 7.11 11.93
CA GLU A 86 12.79 6.64 12.40
C GLU A 86 12.65 5.42 13.33
N ILE A 87 11.69 5.44 14.25
CA ILE A 87 11.42 4.31 15.15
C ILE A 87 10.87 3.11 14.38
N GLU A 88 10.01 3.33 13.39
CA GLU A 88 9.44 2.28 12.54
C GLU A 88 10.51 1.47 11.78
N GLN A 89 11.66 2.07 11.45
CA GLN A 89 12.77 1.36 10.79
C GLN A 89 13.34 0.20 11.63
N VAL A 90 13.21 0.26 12.96
CA VAL A 90 13.68 -0.79 13.87
C VAL A 90 12.54 -1.67 14.39
N MET A 91 11.31 -1.46 13.90
CA MET A 91 10.15 -2.26 14.23
C MET A 91 9.87 -3.32 13.15
N SER A 92 9.32 -4.45 13.55
CA SER A 92 8.83 -5.47 12.63
C SER A 92 7.37 -5.78 12.92
N ALA A 93 6.55 -5.86 11.87
CA ALA A 93 5.17 -6.28 12.00
C ALA A 93 5.12 -7.78 12.33
N LYS A 94 4.47 -8.12 13.44
CA LYS A 94 4.21 -9.51 13.83
C LYS A 94 2.70 -9.73 13.93
N PRO A 95 2.22 -10.94 13.57
CA PRO A 95 0.83 -11.30 13.83
C PRO A 95 0.52 -11.20 15.33
N CYS A 96 -0.65 -10.67 15.67
CA CYS A 96 -1.11 -10.66 17.05
C CYS A 96 -1.17 -12.11 17.61
N PRO A 97 -0.57 -12.41 18.76
CA PRO A 97 -0.57 -13.77 19.31
C PRO A 97 -1.97 -14.28 19.66
N ASP A 98 -2.91 -13.40 20.04
CA ASP A 98 -4.25 -13.79 20.45
C ASP A 98 -5.15 -14.17 19.27
N CYS A 99 -5.05 -13.44 18.14
CA CYS A 99 -5.90 -13.68 16.97
C CYS A 99 -5.14 -14.28 15.77
N GLY A 100 -3.84 -14.54 15.89
CA GLY A 100 -3.03 -15.10 14.80
C GLY A 100 -2.96 -14.22 13.55
N GLY A 101 -3.33 -12.92 13.67
CA GLY A 101 -3.41 -11.98 12.53
C GLY A 101 -4.80 -11.76 11.97
N ALA A 102 -5.81 -12.56 12.37
CA ALA A 102 -7.19 -12.47 11.86
C ALA A 102 -7.90 -11.15 12.24
N ARG A 103 -7.41 -10.41 13.27
CA ARG A 103 -7.97 -9.13 13.75
C ARG A 103 -9.42 -9.22 14.24
N LEU A 104 -9.92 -10.42 14.45
CA LEU A 104 -11.28 -10.71 14.86
C LEU A 104 -11.29 -11.57 16.13
N ARG A 105 -12.37 -11.48 16.89
CA ARG A 105 -12.60 -12.32 18.06
C ARG A 105 -12.92 -13.76 17.65
N PRO A 106 -12.61 -14.78 18.49
CA PRO A 106 -12.90 -16.18 18.18
C PRO A 106 -14.39 -16.43 17.88
N GLU A 107 -15.31 -15.71 18.55
CA GLU A 107 -16.75 -15.84 18.30
C GLU A 107 -17.12 -15.41 16.88
N SER A 108 -16.49 -14.35 16.36
CA SER A 108 -16.70 -13.89 14.97
C SER A 108 -16.13 -14.87 13.96
N LEU A 109 -15.00 -15.51 14.29
CA LEU A 109 -14.36 -16.52 13.44
C LEU A 109 -15.09 -17.87 13.45
N SER A 110 -15.94 -18.13 14.45
CA SER A 110 -16.77 -19.33 14.51
C SER A 110 -17.94 -19.31 13.53
N VAL A 111 -18.31 -18.13 13.01
CA VAL A 111 -19.35 -18.01 11.98
C VAL A 111 -18.79 -18.40 10.63
N THR A 112 -19.41 -19.39 9.99
CA THR A 112 -18.98 -19.90 8.68
C THR A 112 -20.09 -19.81 7.64
N VAL A 113 -19.72 -19.56 6.40
CA VAL A 113 -20.59 -19.62 5.23
C VAL A 113 -19.91 -20.52 4.19
N GLY A 114 -20.62 -21.55 3.73
CA GLY A 114 -20.01 -22.51 2.80
C GLY A 114 -18.80 -23.25 3.38
N GLY A 115 -18.71 -23.39 4.72
CA GLY A 115 -17.63 -24.10 5.42
C GLY A 115 -16.39 -23.29 5.73
N ILE A 116 -16.33 -22.01 5.34
CA ILE A 116 -15.20 -21.12 5.67
C ILE A 116 -15.66 -19.88 6.43
N ASN A 117 -14.78 -19.32 7.26
CA ASN A 117 -15.03 -18.08 7.98
C ASN A 117 -14.54 -16.85 7.18
N ILE A 118 -14.82 -15.66 7.70
CA ILE A 118 -14.49 -14.41 7.01
C ILE A 118 -12.97 -14.19 6.84
N ASP A 119 -12.15 -14.65 7.77
CA ASP A 119 -10.70 -14.57 7.66
C ASP A 119 -10.18 -15.46 6.53
N GLN A 120 -10.60 -16.71 6.50
CA GLN A 120 -10.28 -17.65 5.43
C GLN A 120 -10.75 -17.14 4.05
N PHE A 121 -11.92 -16.51 4.00
CA PHE A 121 -12.42 -15.89 2.78
C PHE A 121 -11.55 -14.71 2.35
N SER A 122 -11.13 -13.86 3.29
CA SER A 122 -10.31 -12.66 3.01
C SER A 122 -8.89 -13.01 2.53
N HIS A 123 -8.40 -14.20 2.86
CA HIS A 123 -7.09 -14.71 2.40
C HIS A 123 -7.14 -15.41 1.03
N LYS A 124 -8.31 -15.52 0.41
CA LYS A 124 -8.42 -15.98 -0.98
C LYS A 124 -8.02 -14.86 -1.94
N SER A 125 -7.46 -15.25 -3.09
CA SER A 125 -7.33 -14.32 -4.21
C SER A 125 -8.71 -13.83 -4.67
N ILE A 126 -8.77 -12.72 -5.38
CA ILE A 126 -10.03 -12.21 -5.95
C ILE A 126 -10.68 -13.27 -6.85
N THR A 127 -9.87 -13.98 -7.64
CA THR A 127 -10.36 -15.10 -8.48
C THR A 127 -10.99 -16.20 -7.64
N ASP A 128 -10.25 -16.73 -6.64
CA ASP A 128 -10.74 -17.80 -5.78
C ASP A 128 -11.95 -17.38 -4.95
N ALA A 129 -11.98 -16.11 -4.52
CA ALA A 129 -13.13 -15.55 -3.80
C ALA A 129 -14.38 -15.49 -4.69
N LEU A 130 -14.21 -15.09 -5.96
CA LEU A 130 -15.29 -15.05 -6.94
C LEU A 130 -15.82 -16.46 -7.26
N GLU A 131 -14.92 -17.42 -7.48
CA GLU A 131 -15.28 -18.82 -7.68
C GLU A 131 -16.04 -19.38 -6.47
N PHE A 132 -15.54 -19.13 -5.26
CA PHE A 132 -16.21 -19.55 -4.02
C PHE A 132 -17.64 -18.98 -3.92
N VAL A 133 -17.81 -17.65 -4.15
CA VAL A 133 -19.14 -17.01 -4.09
C VAL A 133 -20.08 -17.57 -5.15
N ASN A 134 -19.58 -17.94 -6.32
CA ASN A 134 -20.38 -18.53 -7.39
C ASN A 134 -20.77 -19.98 -7.12
N ALA A 135 -19.91 -20.73 -6.44
CA ALA A 135 -20.13 -22.13 -6.08
C ALA A 135 -20.96 -22.32 -4.81
N LEU A 136 -21.29 -21.24 -4.07
CA LEU A 136 -22.06 -21.32 -2.83
C LEU A 136 -23.41 -21.99 -3.04
N ARG A 137 -23.63 -23.06 -2.28
CA ARG A 137 -24.93 -23.75 -2.21
C ARG A 137 -25.66 -23.32 -0.93
N LEU A 138 -26.68 -22.53 -1.11
CA LEU A 138 -27.49 -21.98 -0.03
C LEU A 138 -28.90 -22.55 -0.08
N THR A 139 -29.54 -22.71 1.09
CA THR A 139 -30.95 -23.06 1.20
C THR A 139 -31.82 -21.93 0.63
N THR A 140 -33.08 -22.22 0.32
CA THR A 140 -34.04 -21.23 -0.22
C THR A 140 -34.16 -19.98 0.67
N ARG A 141 -34.18 -20.18 2.00
CA ARG A 141 -34.23 -19.09 2.98
C ARG A 141 -32.95 -18.24 2.96
N GLU A 142 -31.78 -18.86 2.95
CA GLU A 142 -30.49 -18.18 2.88
C GLU A 142 -30.32 -17.43 1.56
N GLN A 143 -30.79 -18.00 0.45
CA GLN A 143 -30.77 -17.33 -0.85
C GLN A 143 -31.60 -16.06 -0.84
N MET A 144 -32.79 -16.06 -0.23
CA MET A 144 -33.62 -14.84 -0.11
C MET A 144 -32.90 -13.75 0.68
N ILE A 145 -32.24 -14.11 1.78
CA ILE A 145 -31.49 -13.17 2.64
C ILE A 145 -30.25 -12.65 1.91
N ALA A 146 -29.50 -13.54 1.30
CA ALA A 146 -28.18 -13.25 0.73
C ALA A 146 -28.23 -12.66 -0.69
N LYS A 147 -29.37 -12.74 -1.39
CA LYS A 147 -29.49 -12.37 -2.82
C LYS A 147 -28.86 -11.03 -3.18
N GLN A 148 -29.23 -9.97 -2.45
CA GLN A 148 -28.73 -8.63 -2.74
C GLN A 148 -27.24 -8.51 -2.33
N ILE A 149 -26.86 -9.08 -1.19
CA ILE A 149 -25.49 -9.05 -0.68
C ILE A 149 -24.55 -9.78 -1.66
N LEU A 150 -24.92 -10.97 -2.10
CA LEU A 150 -24.12 -11.75 -3.05
C LEU A 150 -24.02 -11.08 -4.42
N LYS A 151 -25.08 -10.38 -4.85
CA LYS A 151 -25.04 -9.58 -6.09
C LYS A 151 -23.98 -8.50 -6.00
N GLU A 152 -23.96 -7.73 -4.90
CA GLU A 152 -22.96 -6.68 -4.67
C GLU A 152 -21.54 -7.25 -4.55
N ILE A 153 -21.34 -8.32 -3.78
CA ILE A 153 -20.02 -8.95 -3.63
C ILE A 153 -19.50 -9.44 -4.99
N ARG A 154 -20.34 -10.13 -5.78
CA ARG A 154 -19.94 -10.59 -7.12
C ARG A 154 -19.57 -9.43 -8.03
N SER A 155 -20.39 -8.39 -8.08
CA SER A 155 -20.12 -7.21 -8.91
C SER A 155 -18.77 -6.57 -8.57
N ARG A 156 -18.48 -6.38 -7.29
CA ARG A 156 -17.22 -5.79 -6.83
C ARG A 156 -16.00 -6.69 -7.09
N LEU A 157 -16.12 -7.99 -6.85
CA LEU A 157 -15.04 -8.94 -7.14
C LEU A 157 -14.79 -9.07 -8.65
N GLN A 158 -15.85 -9.13 -9.47
CA GLN A 158 -15.73 -9.14 -10.92
C GLN A 158 -15.04 -7.89 -11.43
N PHE A 159 -15.39 -6.74 -10.86
CA PHE A 159 -14.75 -5.49 -11.22
C PHE A 159 -13.26 -5.48 -10.86
N LEU A 160 -12.88 -5.89 -9.63
CA LEU A 160 -11.47 -6.01 -9.23
C LEU A 160 -10.70 -6.94 -10.19
N SER A 161 -11.32 -8.03 -10.62
CA SER A 161 -10.74 -8.93 -11.62
C SER A 161 -10.61 -8.27 -13.00
N SER A 162 -11.58 -7.45 -13.42
CA SER A 162 -11.56 -6.79 -14.74
C SER A 162 -10.48 -5.72 -14.85
N VAL A 163 -10.05 -5.12 -13.73
CA VAL A 163 -8.94 -4.15 -13.69
C VAL A 163 -7.58 -4.80 -13.42
N GLY A 164 -7.46 -6.12 -13.60
CA GLY A 164 -6.19 -6.85 -13.45
C GLY A 164 -5.72 -7.02 -12.00
N LEU A 165 -6.63 -7.03 -11.02
CA LEU A 165 -6.33 -7.24 -9.60
C LEU A 165 -6.75 -8.64 -9.10
N ASP A 166 -6.90 -9.58 -10.00
CA ASP A 166 -7.38 -10.94 -9.75
C ASP A 166 -6.50 -11.75 -8.77
N TYR A 167 -5.20 -11.45 -8.72
CA TYR A 167 -4.22 -12.06 -7.82
C TYR A 167 -4.23 -11.52 -6.40
N LEU A 168 -4.86 -10.35 -6.14
CA LEU A 168 -4.85 -9.73 -4.82
C LEU A 168 -5.74 -10.49 -3.83
N MET A 169 -5.33 -10.43 -2.56
CA MET A 169 -6.13 -10.90 -1.42
C MET A 169 -6.75 -9.71 -0.69
N LEU A 170 -8.00 -9.87 -0.22
CA LEU A 170 -8.69 -8.82 0.55
C LEU A 170 -8.00 -8.51 1.89
N SER A 171 -7.26 -9.49 2.45
CA SER A 171 -6.48 -9.35 3.69
C SER A 171 -5.18 -8.54 3.53
N ARG A 172 -4.77 -8.23 2.28
CA ARG A 172 -3.50 -7.56 2.01
C ARG A 172 -3.48 -6.14 2.61
N PRO A 173 -2.45 -5.79 3.41
CA PRO A 173 -2.34 -4.46 3.99
C PRO A 173 -2.21 -3.38 2.91
N ALA A 174 -2.97 -2.28 3.05
CA ALA A 174 -2.99 -1.19 2.07
C ALA A 174 -1.60 -0.55 1.83
N GLY A 175 -0.76 -0.48 2.86
CA GLY A 175 0.60 0.05 2.75
C GLY A 175 1.57 -0.80 1.90
N THR A 176 1.18 -2.03 1.52
CA THR A 176 1.98 -2.91 0.64
C THR A 176 1.55 -2.84 -0.82
N LEU A 177 0.50 -2.07 -1.12
CA LEU A 177 0.01 -1.90 -2.48
C LEU A 177 0.91 -0.94 -3.26
N SER A 178 1.14 -1.25 -4.52
CA SER A 178 1.75 -0.29 -5.45
C SER A 178 0.81 0.88 -5.75
N GLY A 179 1.35 1.97 -6.28
CA GLY A 179 0.55 3.13 -6.69
C GLY A 179 -0.58 2.75 -7.67
N GLY A 180 -0.24 1.96 -8.69
CA GLY A 180 -1.22 1.49 -9.67
C GLY A 180 -2.28 0.54 -9.08
N GLU A 181 -1.90 -0.37 -8.17
CA GLU A 181 -2.88 -1.22 -7.46
C GLU A 181 -3.86 -0.37 -6.63
N SER A 182 -3.33 0.60 -5.87
CA SER A 182 -4.16 1.51 -5.06
C SER A 182 -5.13 2.34 -5.89
N GLN A 183 -4.68 2.82 -7.05
CA GLN A 183 -5.51 3.59 -7.97
C GLN A 183 -6.65 2.73 -8.55
N ARG A 184 -6.34 1.51 -8.99
CA ARG A 184 -7.35 0.56 -9.50
C ARG A 184 -8.36 0.13 -8.43
N ILE A 185 -7.93 -0.05 -7.17
CA ILE A 185 -8.85 -0.30 -6.06
C ILE A 185 -9.79 0.90 -5.83
N ARG A 186 -9.28 2.14 -5.88
CA ARG A 186 -10.12 3.34 -5.80
C ARG A 186 -11.14 3.39 -6.93
N LEU A 187 -10.71 3.09 -8.14
CA LEU A 187 -11.59 2.99 -9.29
C LEU A 187 -12.69 1.94 -9.05
N ALA A 188 -12.32 0.76 -8.52
CA ALA A 188 -13.25 -0.29 -8.16
C ALA A 188 -14.32 0.15 -7.15
N THR A 189 -13.93 0.93 -6.15
CA THR A 189 -14.89 1.41 -5.14
C THR A 189 -15.86 2.45 -5.69
N GLN A 190 -15.41 3.28 -6.63
CA GLN A 190 -16.22 4.30 -7.28
C GLN A 190 -17.26 3.69 -8.24
N ILE A 191 -16.85 2.71 -9.02
CA ILE A 191 -17.69 2.04 -10.02
C ILE A 191 -18.74 1.14 -9.37
N GLY A 192 -18.37 0.44 -8.30
CA GLY A 192 -19.31 -0.42 -7.56
C GLY A 192 -20.50 0.33 -6.95
N SER A 193 -20.49 1.66 -6.95
CA SER A 193 -21.61 2.49 -6.48
C SER A 193 -22.74 2.69 -7.51
N SER A 194 -22.54 2.26 -8.76
CA SER A 194 -23.49 2.47 -9.89
C SER A 194 -23.99 3.92 -9.99
N LEU A 195 -23.17 4.90 -9.63
CA LEU A 195 -23.50 6.31 -9.73
C LEU A 195 -23.56 6.72 -11.21
N MET A 196 -24.57 7.49 -11.56
CA MET A 196 -24.76 8.09 -12.88
C MET A 196 -24.56 9.61 -12.81
N GLY A 197 -24.06 10.21 -13.89
CA GLY A 197 -23.84 11.66 -13.97
C GLY A 197 -22.63 12.13 -13.16
N VAL A 198 -21.66 11.26 -12.89
CA VAL A 198 -20.41 11.56 -12.16
C VAL A 198 -19.29 11.87 -13.14
N LEU A 199 -18.43 12.81 -12.76
CA LEU A 199 -17.15 13.07 -13.43
C LEU A 199 -16.05 12.26 -12.78
N TYR A 200 -15.44 11.36 -13.53
CA TYR A 200 -14.24 10.59 -13.13
C TYR A 200 -13.01 11.21 -13.77
N ILE A 201 -11.98 11.44 -12.96
CA ILE A 201 -10.67 11.92 -13.43
C ILE A 201 -9.65 10.84 -13.05
N LEU A 202 -8.99 10.28 -14.06
CA LEU A 202 -8.05 9.18 -13.94
C LEU A 202 -6.70 9.62 -14.49
N ASP A 203 -5.64 9.36 -13.73
CA ASP A 203 -4.27 9.68 -14.09
C ASP A 203 -3.50 8.37 -14.29
N GLU A 204 -3.10 8.09 -15.53
CA GLU A 204 -2.38 6.90 -15.97
C GLU A 204 -2.94 5.57 -15.41
N PRO A 205 -4.25 5.26 -15.57
CA PRO A 205 -4.84 4.07 -15.00
C PRO A 205 -4.30 2.77 -15.60
N SER A 206 -3.68 2.81 -16.78
CA SER A 206 -3.05 1.66 -17.46
C SER A 206 -1.64 1.35 -16.94
N ILE A 207 -1.05 2.23 -16.10
CA ILE A 207 0.34 2.08 -15.68
C ILE A 207 0.61 0.71 -15.03
N GLY A 208 1.62 -0.01 -15.56
CA GLY A 208 2.01 -1.33 -15.06
C GLY A 208 1.04 -2.46 -15.37
N LEU A 209 0.06 -2.26 -16.26
CA LEU A 209 -0.78 -3.33 -16.80
C LEU A 209 -0.10 -4.05 -17.94
N HIS A 210 -0.36 -5.35 -18.05
CA HIS A 210 -0.10 -6.10 -19.25
C HIS A 210 -1.17 -5.75 -20.31
N GLN A 211 -0.84 -5.83 -21.60
CA GLN A 211 -1.76 -5.48 -22.72
C GLN A 211 -3.15 -6.11 -22.58
N ARG A 212 -3.22 -7.38 -22.23
CA ARG A 212 -4.50 -8.10 -22.01
C ARG A 212 -5.37 -7.49 -20.90
N ASP A 213 -4.73 -6.94 -19.87
CA ASP A 213 -5.46 -6.34 -18.74
C ASP A 213 -5.86 -4.91 -19.08
N ASN A 214 -5.12 -4.24 -19.97
CA ASN A 214 -5.47 -2.93 -20.54
C ASN A 214 -6.79 -3.00 -21.33
N ASP A 215 -6.97 -4.03 -22.17
CA ASP A 215 -8.22 -4.24 -22.90
C ASP A 215 -9.42 -4.32 -21.98
N ARG A 216 -9.30 -5.05 -20.85
CA ARG A 216 -10.37 -5.18 -19.85
C ARG A 216 -10.65 -3.86 -19.14
N LEU A 217 -9.58 -3.10 -18.83
CA LEU A 217 -9.73 -1.76 -18.25
C LEU A 217 -10.51 -0.85 -19.20
N LEU A 218 -10.15 -0.83 -20.48
CA LEU A 218 -10.83 -0.04 -21.52
C LEU A 218 -12.31 -0.41 -21.66
N GLU A 219 -12.62 -1.70 -21.69
CA GLU A 219 -14.03 -2.17 -21.69
C GLU A 219 -14.81 -1.64 -20.47
N THR A 220 -14.16 -1.66 -19.31
CA THR A 220 -14.75 -1.17 -18.06
C THR A 220 -14.99 0.35 -18.09
N LEU A 221 -14.02 1.12 -18.60
CA LEU A 221 -14.14 2.58 -18.75
C LEU A 221 -15.24 2.94 -19.74
N LYS A 222 -15.35 2.22 -20.88
CA LYS A 222 -16.46 2.37 -21.84
C LYS A 222 -17.80 2.09 -21.19
N HIS A 223 -17.89 1.02 -20.41
CA HIS A 223 -19.14 0.71 -19.69
C HIS A 223 -19.55 1.81 -18.71
N LEU A 224 -18.58 2.41 -17.99
CA LEU A 224 -18.87 3.57 -17.14
C LEU A 224 -19.40 4.76 -17.89
N ARG A 225 -18.79 5.09 -19.03
CA ARG A 225 -19.27 6.14 -19.93
C ARG A 225 -20.73 5.86 -20.36
N ASP A 226 -20.99 4.65 -20.78
CA ASP A 226 -22.30 4.23 -21.30
C ASP A 226 -23.41 4.26 -20.23
N LEU A 227 -23.05 4.24 -18.94
CA LEU A 227 -23.93 4.50 -17.81
C LEU A 227 -24.27 6.00 -17.64
N GLY A 228 -23.81 6.88 -18.52
CA GLY A 228 -24.08 8.32 -18.47
C GLY A 228 -23.08 9.12 -17.61
N ASN A 229 -21.89 8.60 -17.40
CA ASN A 229 -20.81 9.30 -16.70
C ASN A 229 -19.89 10.02 -17.68
N THR A 230 -19.16 11.01 -17.18
CA THR A 230 -18.07 11.69 -17.90
C THR A 230 -16.73 11.20 -17.35
N LEU A 231 -15.83 10.79 -18.26
CA LEU A 231 -14.49 10.35 -17.89
C LEU A 231 -13.44 11.26 -18.52
N ILE A 232 -12.51 11.75 -17.70
CA ILE A 232 -11.28 12.40 -18.15
C ILE A 232 -10.13 11.46 -17.78
N VAL A 233 -9.39 11.02 -18.78
CA VAL A 233 -8.29 10.06 -18.61
C VAL A 233 -7.02 10.73 -19.13
N VAL A 234 -6.01 10.84 -18.28
CA VAL A 234 -4.66 11.27 -18.69
C VAL A 234 -3.90 9.99 -19.01
N GLU A 235 -3.50 9.82 -20.26
CA GLU A 235 -2.86 8.60 -20.72
C GLU A 235 -1.84 8.85 -21.82
N HIS A 236 -0.91 7.91 -21.95
CA HIS A 236 0.10 7.88 -23.01
C HIS A 236 -0.04 6.63 -23.90
N ASP A 237 -0.95 5.74 -23.52
CA ASP A 237 -1.20 4.49 -24.23
C ASP A 237 -2.06 4.71 -25.48
N GLU A 238 -1.62 4.12 -26.59
CA GLU A 238 -2.25 4.28 -27.89
C GLU A 238 -3.66 3.68 -27.95
N ASP A 239 -3.85 2.49 -27.35
CA ASP A 239 -5.15 1.80 -27.34
C ASP A 239 -6.21 2.62 -26.57
N THR A 240 -5.80 3.29 -25.51
CA THR A 240 -6.65 4.21 -24.73
C THR A 240 -7.03 5.43 -25.57
N MET A 241 -6.09 6.01 -26.32
CA MET A 241 -6.37 7.13 -27.21
C MET A 241 -7.38 6.74 -28.30
N TYR A 242 -7.24 5.56 -28.91
CA TYR A 242 -8.20 5.06 -29.91
C TYR A 242 -9.59 4.78 -29.32
N ALA A 243 -9.66 4.48 -28.03
CA ALA A 243 -10.92 4.21 -27.33
C ALA A 243 -11.67 5.47 -26.90
N ALA A 244 -11.00 6.64 -26.95
CA ALA A 244 -11.56 7.90 -26.50
C ALA A 244 -12.56 8.48 -27.54
N ASP A 245 -13.61 9.12 -27.06
CA ASP A 245 -14.55 9.85 -27.91
C ASP A 245 -13.97 11.21 -28.33
N TYR A 246 -13.09 11.79 -27.50
CA TYR A 246 -12.48 13.10 -27.70
C TYR A 246 -11.10 13.14 -27.05
N ILE A 247 -10.13 13.70 -27.73
CA ILE A 247 -8.74 13.80 -27.28
C ILE A 247 -8.35 15.27 -27.17
N VAL A 248 -7.63 15.61 -26.11
CA VAL A 248 -7.00 16.92 -25.91
C VAL A 248 -5.48 16.68 -25.81
N ASP A 249 -4.74 17.08 -26.84
CA ASP A 249 -3.29 17.00 -26.87
C ASP A 249 -2.67 18.22 -26.23
N VAL A 250 -1.97 18.00 -25.10
CA VAL A 250 -1.34 19.03 -24.27
C VAL A 250 0.16 18.90 -24.42
N GLY A 251 0.83 19.93 -24.92
CA GLY A 251 2.28 19.87 -25.10
C GLY A 251 2.81 21.16 -25.69
N PRO A 252 3.98 21.13 -26.42
CA PRO A 252 5.20 20.54 -25.90
C PRO A 252 5.78 21.44 -24.79
N GLY A 253 6.51 20.86 -23.87
CA GLY A 253 7.15 21.55 -22.76
C GLY A 253 6.57 21.17 -21.39
N ALA A 254 7.29 21.52 -20.33
CA ALA A 254 6.93 21.21 -18.96
C ALA A 254 7.01 22.45 -18.05
N GLY A 255 6.33 22.43 -16.93
CA GLY A 255 6.32 23.51 -15.95
C GLY A 255 5.71 24.80 -16.50
N ILE A 256 6.36 25.93 -16.26
CA ILE A 256 5.90 27.26 -16.69
C ILE A 256 5.87 27.48 -18.22
N HIS A 257 6.51 26.59 -18.99
CA HIS A 257 6.57 26.62 -20.45
C HIS A 257 5.69 25.53 -21.10
N GLY A 258 4.92 24.78 -20.30
CA GLY A 258 4.03 23.73 -20.75
C GLY A 258 2.56 24.08 -20.61
N GLY A 259 1.68 23.13 -20.98
CA GLY A 259 0.24 23.25 -20.79
C GLY A 259 -0.49 23.97 -21.95
N GLU A 260 0.15 24.19 -23.09
CA GLU A 260 -0.52 24.68 -24.31
C GLU A 260 -1.35 23.54 -24.93
N ILE A 261 -2.62 23.81 -25.23
CA ILE A 261 -3.44 22.88 -26.02
C ILE A 261 -2.97 22.97 -27.48
N VAL A 262 -2.31 21.93 -27.95
CA VAL A 262 -1.79 21.86 -29.32
C VAL A 262 -2.87 21.53 -30.31
N CYS A 263 -3.72 20.56 -29.94
CA CYS A 263 -4.82 20.07 -30.75
C CYS A 263 -5.91 19.46 -29.86
N ALA A 264 -7.15 19.55 -30.28
CA ALA A 264 -8.28 18.91 -29.60
C ALA A 264 -9.31 18.46 -30.63
N GLY A 265 -9.85 17.26 -30.46
CA GLY A 265 -10.82 16.68 -31.41
C GLY A 265 -10.92 15.18 -31.32
N THR A 266 -11.54 14.59 -32.31
CA THR A 266 -11.60 13.15 -32.51
C THR A 266 -10.24 12.58 -32.91
N VAL A 267 -10.08 11.26 -32.85
CA VAL A 267 -8.84 10.56 -33.27
C VAL A 267 -8.39 11.01 -34.66
N ASP A 268 -9.31 11.13 -35.62
CA ASP A 268 -9.01 11.50 -37.02
C ASP A 268 -8.52 12.96 -37.11
N GLU A 269 -9.11 13.86 -36.32
CA GLU A 269 -8.69 15.26 -36.24
C GLU A 269 -7.29 15.41 -35.64
N ILE A 270 -6.97 14.64 -34.58
CA ILE A 270 -5.63 14.59 -33.98
C ILE A 270 -4.61 14.07 -34.99
N LYS A 271 -4.93 12.98 -35.74
CA LYS A 271 -4.10 12.44 -36.82
C LYS A 271 -3.83 13.46 -37.94
N ALA A 272 -4.76 14.31 -38.25
CA ALA A 272 -4.63 15.38 -39.25
C ALA A 272 -3.82 16.58 -38.73
N CYS A 273 -3.69 16.77 -37.42
CA CYS A 273 -3.04 17.90 -36.81
C CYS A 273 -1.51 17.84 -36.98
N LYS A 274 -0.94 18.75 -37.77
CA LYS A 274 0.51 18.81 -38.04
C LYS A 274 1.37 19.20 -36.83
N ARG A 275 0.78 19.87 -35.85
CA ARG A 275 1.47 20.35 -34.62
C ARG A 275 1.54 19.27 -33.55
N SER A 276 0.68 18.26 -33.59
CA SER A 276 0.61 17.18 -32.62
C SER A 276 1.82 16.25 -32.72
N LEU A 277 2.53 16.04 -31.62
CA LEU A 277 3.59 15.06 -31.50
C LEU A 277 3.01 13.64 -31.31
N THR A 278 1.87 13.55 -30.66
CA THR A 278 1.10 12.30 -30.46
C THR A 278 0.81 11.59 -31.78
N ARG A 279 0.58 12.36 -32.86
CA ARG A 279 0.51 11.81 -34.24
C ARG A 279 1.76 11.06 -34.70
N SER A 280 2.95 11.41 -34.20
CA SER A 280 4.23 10.87 -34.68
C SER A 280 4.68 9.63 -33.91
N GLU A 281 4.16 9.34 -32.76
CA GLU A 281 4.45 8.13 -31.99
C GLU A 281 3.89 6.89 -32.69
N GLU A 282 2.73 6.99 -33.31
CA GLU A 282 2.15 5.93 -34.17
C GLU A 282 3.12 5.45 -35.29
N ARG A 283 3.96 6.35 -35.80
CA ARG A 283 5.00 6.00 -36.80
C ARG A 283 6.25 5.35 -36.20
N ARG A 284 6.56 5.61 -34.91
CA ARG A 284 7.74 5.03 -34.26
C ARG A 284 7.51 3.58 -33.83
N VAL A 285 6.38 3.30 -33.19
CA VAL A 285 6.04 1.94 -32.74
C VAL A 285 5.90 0.97 -33.92
N GLY A 286 5.28 1.39 -35.01
CA GLY A 286 5.17 0.56 -36.22
C GLY A 286 6.52 0.29 -36.93
N LYS A 287 7.55 1.11 -36.70
CA LYS A 287 8.90 0.89 -37.23
C LYS A 287 9.80 0.09 -36.29
N GLU A 288 9.68 0.25 -34.99
CA GLU A 288 10.50 -0.48 -34.00
C GLU A 288 10.09 -1.94 -33.88
N CYS A 289 8.80 -2.28 -33.97
CA CYS A 289 8.35 -3.67 -34.03
C CYS A 289 8.83 -4.43 -35.31
N ARG A 290 9.01 -3.74 -36.43
CA ARG A 290 9.54 -4.39 -37.65
C ARG A 290 11.05 -4.60 -37.65
N SER A 291 11.82 -3.84 -36.85
CA SER A 291 13.27 -3.94 -36.80
C SER A 291 13.82 -4.96 -35.79
N ARG A 292 12.99 -5.46 -34.86
CA ARG A 292 13.40 -6.45 -33.83
C ARG A 292 13.14 -7.91 -34.19
N TRP A 293 12.46 -8.19 -35.32
CA TRP A 293 12.11 -9.55 -35.72
C TRP A 293 12.54 -9.82 -37.17
N SER A 294 13.76 -9.51 -37.49
CA SER A 294 14.41 -10.07 -38.70
C SER A 294 15.57 -10.96 -38.28
N PRO A 295 15.67 -12.19 -38.81
CA PRO A 295 16.62 -13.22 -38.39
C PRO A 295 18.07 -12.84 -38.62
#